data_9945635744c4be7bc8f0a3e20831f928
#
_entry.id   9945635744c4be7bc8f0a3e20831f928
#
_cell.length_a   1.000
_cell.length_b   1.000
_cell.length_c   1.000
_cell.angle_alpha   90.00
_cell.angle_beta   90.00
_cell.angle_gamma   90.00
#
_symmetry.space_group_name_H-M   'P 1'
#
loop_
_entity.id
_entity.type
_entity.pdbx_description
1 polymer ?
#
loop_
_entity_poly.entity_id
_entity_poly.type
_entity_poly.pdbx_seq_one_letter_code
_entity_poly.pdbx_strand_id
1 'polypeptide(L)'
;NFCISKLQTLIGRLFKDHERLLLNSLIRYFQWKSNHSKSSKFLTLYFEWFWERMVHSYLSNHVLISGDDYEITTELQPTKLNIIKPDNMDIEQRKNGERSRFSIQFDHYLKIVTSRTQPLILLFDSKYFSNDVNAFNYKQAFYYYYLRGKYKDAIIRNALIIPTSG
;
A
#
# COMPACT_ATOMS: atom_id res chain seq x y z
N ASN A 1 -4.43 -22.24 -16.94
CA ASN A 1 -3.69 -21.13 -16.30
C ASN A 1 -4.67 -20.23 -15.55
N PHE A 2 -4.92 -20.54 -14.27
CA PHE A 2 -5.93 -19.91 -13.42
C PHE A 2 -5.79 -18.37 -13.37
N CYS A 3 -4.55 -17.85 -13.28
CA CYS A 3 -4.31 -16.40 -13.23
C CYS A 3 -4.75 -15.69 -14.51
N ILE A 4 -4.45 -16.26 -15.68
CA ILE A 4 -4.81 -15.67 -16.98
C ILE A 4 -6.32 -15.59 -17.12
N SER A 5 -7.03 -16.68 -16.78
CA SER A 5 -8.49 -16.73 -16.85
C SER A 5 -9.14 -15.69 -15.94
N LYS A 6 -8.67 -15.54 -14.69
CA LYS A 6 -9.15 -14.49 -13.78
C LYS A 6 -8.89 -13.08 -14.30
N LEU A 7 -7.70 -12.82 -14.83
CA LEU A 7 -7.38 -11.50 -15.39
C LEU A 7 -8.26 -11.17 -16.60
N GLN A 8 -8.53 -12.15 -17.47
CA GLN A 8 -9.44 -12.00 -18.61
C GLN A 8 -10.86 -11.66 -18.18
N THR A 9 -11.35 -12.28 -17.11
CA THR A 9 -12.69 -11.97 -16.56
C THR A 9 -12.77 -10.55 -16.02
N LEU A 10 -11.67 -10.02 -15.46
CA LEU A 10 -11.62 -8.67 -14.92
C LEU A 10 -11.60 -7.58 -15.99
N ILE A 11 -11.04 -7.85 -17.18
CA ILE A 11 -10.97 -6.85 -18.28
C ILE A 11 -12.36 -6.31 -18.64
N GLY A 12 -13.36 -7.17 -18.68
CA GLY A 12 -14.74 -6.78 -19.00
C GLY A 12 -15.41 -5.86 -17.98
N ARG A 13 -14.82 -5.74 -16.79
CA ARG A 13 -15.33 -4.90 -15.68
C ARG A 13 -14.59 -3.57 -15.52
N LEU A 14 -13.55 -3.35 -16.32
CA LEU A 14 -12.75 -2.14 -16.23
C LEU A 14 -13.19 -1.13 -17.28
N PHE A 15 -13.39 0.11 -16.83
CA PHE A 15 -13.85 1.22 -17.69
C PHE A 15 -12.73 2.19 -18.08
N LYS A 16 -11.60 2.18 -17.35
CA LYS A 16 -10.48 3.08 -17.59
C LYS A 16 -9.45 2.45 -18.53
N ASP A 17 -9.07 3.16 -19.56
CA ASP A 17 -8.15 2.66 -20.60
C ASP A 17 -6.79 2.23 -20.04
N HIS A 18 -6.24 2.96 -19.08
CA HIS A 18 -4.96 2.61 -18.46
C HIS A 18 -5.05 1.32 -17.60
N GLU A 19 -6.19 1.06 -16.95
CA GLU A 19 -6.43 -0.18 -16.20
C GLU A 19 -6.53 -1.38 -17.16
N ARG A 20 -7.24 -1.20 -18.29
CA ARG A 20 -7.33 -2.22 -19.35
C ARG A 20 -5.97 -2.49 -19.99
N LEU A 21 -5.18 -1.44 -20.26
CA LEU A 21 -3.84 -1.58 -20.82
C LEU A 21 -2.93 -2.36 -19.87
N LEU A 22 -2.97 -2.05 -18.58
CA LEU A 22 -2.21 -2.77 -17.56
C LEU A 22 -2.60 -4.25 -17.49
N LEU A 23 -3.90 -4.56 -17.45
CA LEU A 23 -4.37 -5.94 -17.40
C LEU A 23 -3.97 -6.73 -18.66
N ASN A 24 -4.08 -6.13 -19.82
CA ASN A 24 -3.62 -6.74 -21.07
C ASN A 24 -2.12 -7.01 -21.07
N SER A 25 -1.34 -6.10 -20.53
CA SER A 25 0.12 -6.27 -20.38
C SER A 25 0.46 -7.42 -19.44
N LEU A 26 -0.26 -7.57 -18.33
CA LEU A 26 -0.11 -8.67 -17.38
C LEU A 26 -0.51 -10.03 -18.02
N ILE A 27 -1.61 -10.07 -18.75
CA ILE A 27 -2.02 -11.30 -19.45
C ILE A 27 -0.94 -11.73 -20.45
N ARG A 28 -0.44 -10.81 -21.26
CA ARG A 28 0.66 -11.09 -22.21
C ARG A 28 1.92 -11.58 -21.50
N TYR A 29 2.25 -10.99 -20.36
CA TYR A 29 3.39 -11.43 -19.56
C TYR A 29 3.21 -12.87 -19.05
N PHE A 30 2.06 -13.19 -18.47
CA PHE A 30 1.81 -14.54 -17.95
C PHE A 30 1.71 -15.58 -19.08
N GLN A 31 1.16 -15.21 -20.23
CA GLN A 31 1.17 -16.07 -21.44
C GLN A 31 2.59 -16.34 -21.90
N TRP A 32 3.40 -15.29 -22.00
CA TRP A 32 4.80 -15.41 -22.38
C TRP A 32 5.60 -16.23 -21.36
N LYS A 33 5.43 -15.99 -20.06
CA LYS A 33 6.09 -16.74 -18.98
C LYS A 33 5.70 -18.22 -18.97
N SER A 34 4.45 -18.55 -19.30
CA SER A 34 4.02 -19.95 -19.37
C SER A 34 4.68 -20.72 -20.51
N ASN A 35 5.10 -20.02 -21.56
CA ASN A 35 5.74 -20.61 -22.74
C ASN A 35 7.29 -20.62 -22.64
N HIS A 36 7.86 -19.91 -21.66
CA HIS A 36 9.32 -19.77 -21.52
C HIS A 36 9.71 -20.01 -20.06
N SER A 37 10.47 -21.06 -19.83
CA SER A 37 10.95 -21.47 -18.50
C SER A 37 12.10 -20.63 -17.94
N LYS A 38 12.58 -19.61 -18.66
CA LYS A 38 13.70 -18.78 -18.24
C LYS A 38 13.24 -17.50 -17.56
N SER A 39 13.96 -17.12 -16.50
CA SER A 39 13.69 -15.90 -15.72
C SER A 39 13.74 -14.65 -16.59
N SER A 40 12.67 -13.88 -16.59
CA SER A 40 12.58 -12.63 -17.32
C SER A 40 12.29 -11.51 -16.36
N LYS A 41 12.95 -10.39 -16.55
CA LYS A 41 12.65 -9.17 -15.82
C LYS A 41 11.52 -8.44 -16.54
N PHE A 42 10.40 -8.28 -15.87
CA PHE A 42 9.30 -7.45 -16.34
C PHE A 42 9.49 -6.04 -15.77
N LEU A 43 9.68 -5.07 -16.66
CA LEU A 43 9.76 -3.66 -16.31
C LEU A 43 8.47 -2.98 -16.76
N THR A 44 7.67 -2.52 -15.82
CA THR A 44 6.53 -1.65 -16.09
C THR A 44 6.64 -0.40 -15.24
N LEU A 45 6.47 0.76 -15.87
CA LEU A 45 6.46 2.06 -15.19
C LEU A 45 5.31 2.20 -14.19
N TYR A 46 4.32 1.32 -14.26
CA TYR A 46 3.11 1.36 -13.43
C TYR A 46 2.98 0.18 -12.46
N PHE A 47 3.99 -0.68 -12.34
CA PHE A 47 3.91 -1.85 -11.48
C PHE A 47 3.84 -1.48 -10.00
N GLU A 48 4.53 -0.43 -9.58
CA GLU A 48 4.48 0.11 -8.22
C GLU A 48 3.03 0.46 -7.83
N TRP A 49 2.31 1.14 -8.70
CA TRP A 49 0.92 1.49 -8.47
C TRP A 49 -0.01 0.27 -8.40
N PHE A 50 0.24 -0.75 -9.24
CA PHE A 50 -0.49 -2.01 -9.17
C PHE A 50 -0.19 -2.76 -7.87
N TRP A 51 1.08 -2.80 -7.46
CA TRP A 51 1.52 -3.37 -6.20
C TRP A 51 0.83 -2.67 -5.01
N GLU A 52 0.88 -1.36 -4.93
CA GLU A 52 0.20 -0.59 -3.90
C GLU A 52 -1.30 -0.92 -3.83
N ARG A 53 -1.97 -1.00 -4.98
CA ARG A 53 -3.39 -1.34 -5.05
C ARG A 53 -3.69 -2.75 -4.58
N MET A 54 -2.85 -3.70 -4.95
CA MET A 54 -2.98 -5.08 -4.53
C MET A 54 -2.80 -5.21 -3.02
N VAL A 55 -1.76 -4.59 -2.47
CA VAL A 55 -1.48 -4.52 -1.04
C VAL A 55 -2.64 -3.83 -0.30
N HIS A 56 -3.13 -2.71 -0.83
CA HIS A 56 -4.27 -1.99 -0.25
C HIS A 56 -5.53 -2.87 -0.16
N SER A 57 -5.85 -3.58 -1.23
CA SER A 57 -6.98 -4.50 -1.26
C SER A 57 -6.78 -5.65 -0.27
N TYR A 58 -5.57 -6.20 -0.20
CA TYR A 58 -5.26 -7.28 0.73
C TYR A 58 -5.40 -6.83 2.18
N LEU A 59 -4.73 -5.74 2.57
CA LEU A 59 -4.80 -5.20 3.93
C LEU A 59 -6.24 -4.88 4.36
N SER A 60 -7.04 -4.31 3.46
CA SER A 60 -8.44 -3.96 3.75
C SER A 60 -9.30 -5.17 4.12
N ASN A 61 -8.95 -6.36 3.64
CA ASN A 61 -9.74 -7.58 3.83
C ASN A 61 -9.11 -8.57 4.81
N HIS A 62 -7.84 -8.40 5.17
CA HIS A 62 -7.08 -9.39 5.95
C HIS A 62 -6.49 -8.84 7.26
N VAL A 63 -6.61 -7.55 7.54
CA VAL A 63 -6.16 -6.99 8.81
C VAL A 63 -7.25 -7.14 9.86
N LEU A 64 -6.90 -7.76 10.97
CA LEU A 64 -7.71 -7.84 12.17
C LEU A 64 -7.13 -6.89 13.23
N ILE A 65 -7.98 -6.10 13.86
CA ILE A 65 -7.60 -5.21 14.95
C ILE A 65 -7.91 -5.90 16.27
N SER A 66 -6.89 -6.00 17.11
CA SER A 66 -7.01 -6.60 18.46
C SER A 66 -6.45 -5.63 19.49
N GLY A 67 -7.33 -4.86 20.15
CA GLY A 67 -6.94 -3.84 21.13
C GLY A 67 -6.02 -2.77 20.53
N ASP A 68 -4.80 -2.70 21.00
CA ASP A 68 -3.78 -1.72 20.61
C ASP A 68 -2.80 -2.24 19.55
N ASP A 69 -3.14 -3.36 18.91
CA ASP A 69 -2.30 -4.00 17.90
C ASP A 69 -3.12 -4.52 16.72
N TYR A 70 -2.45 -5.08 15.75
CA TYR A 70 -3.05 -5.66 14.55
C TYR A 70 -2.39 -6.99 14.17
N GLU A 71 -3.16 -7.81 13.48
CA GLU A 71 -2.68 -9.06 12.90
C GLU A 71 -3.07 -9.09 11.41
N ILE A 72 -2.18 -9.60 10.56
CA ILE A 72 -2.49 -9.85 9.15
C ILE A 72 -2.79 -11.35 9.03
N THR A 73 -4.04 -11.67 8.73
CA THR A 73 -4.53 -13.04 8.63
C THR A 73 -4.57 -13.53 7.18
N THR A 74 -4.57 -14.84 7.00
CA THR A 74 -4.79 -15.45 5.67
C THR A 74 -6.26 -15.54 5.30
N GLU A 75 -7.15 -15.41 6.28
CA GLU A 75 -8.59 -15.50 6.11
C GLU A 75 -9.21 -14.12 5.84
N LEU A 76 -10.24 -14.11 5.02
CA LEU A 76 -11.02 -12.89 4.77
C LEU A 76 -11.78 -12.50 6.04
N GLN A 77 -11.60 -11.25 6.44
CA GLN A 77 -12.34 -10.73 7.58
C GLN A 77 -13.78 -10.40 7.17
N PRO A 78 -14.76 -10.65 8.06
CA PRO A 78 -16.17 -10.37 7.78
C PRO A 78 -16.44 -8.87 7.60
N THR A 79 -15.62 -8.02 8.22
CA THR A 79 -15.74 -6.57 8.12
C THR A 79 -14.50 -6.01 7.41
N LYS A 80 -14.73 -5.43 6.25
CA LYS A 80 -13.67 -4.75 5.49
C LYS A 80 -13.24 -3.47 6.22
N LEU A 81 -11.94 -3.35 6.48
CA LEU A 81 -11.39 -2.12 7.02
C LEU A 81 -11.32 -1.03 5.95
N ASN A 82 -11.71 0.17 6.32
CA ASN A 82 -11.58 1.34 5.46
C ASN A 82 -10.16 1.92 5.58
N ILE A 83 -9.19 1.23 4.99
CA ILE A 83 -7.84 1.77 4.86
C ILE A 83 -7.89 2.84 3.78
N ILE A 84 -7.60 4.06 4.17
CA ILE A 84 -7.63 5.21 3.27
C ILE A 84 -6.21 5.64 2.90
N LYS A 85 -6.06 6.21 1.71
CA LYS A 85 -4.99 7.18 1.47
C LYS A 85 -5.52 8.49 2.03
N PRO A 86 -4.93 9.06 3.09
CA PRO A 86 -5.42 10.33 3.59
C PRO A 86 -5.28 11.38 2.50
N ASP A 87 -6.31 12.20 2.38
CA ASP A 87 -6.19 13.43 1.63
C ASP A 87 -4.98 14.20 2.16
N ASN A 88 -4.23 14.78 1.25
CA ASN A 88 -2.98 15.47 1.47
C ASN A 88 -2.89 16.11 2.86
N MET A 89 -2.03 15.55 3.72
CA MET A 89 -1.69 16.22 4.97
C MET A 89 -0.75 17.36 4.63
N ASP A 90 -1.29 18.57 4.56
CA ASP A 90 -0.51 19.76 4.25
C ASP A 90 0.37 20.12 5.44
N ILE A 91 1.66 20.21 5.20
CA ILE A 91 2.62 20.80 6.13
C ILE A 91 2.90 22.22 5.65
N GLU A 92 2.56 23.21 6.47
CA GLU A 92 3.00 24.58 6.23
C GLU A 92 4.44 24.74 6.73
N GLN A 93 5.32 25.12 5.84
CA GLN A 93 6.68 25.54 6.20
C GLN A 93 6.83 27.03 5.91
N ARG A 94 7.35 27.76 6.87
CA ARG A 94 7.77 29.16 6.67
C ARG A 94 9.27 29.19 6.39
N LYS A 95 9.64 29.66 5.20
CA LYS A 95 11.02 29.93 4.85
C LYS A 95 11.11 31.35 4.29
N ASN A 96 11.94 32.18 4.91
CA ASN A 96 12.15 33.58 4.50
C ASN A 96 10.86 34.43 4.38
N GLY A 97 9.87 34.17 5.23
CA GLY A 97 8.59 34.89 5.20
C GLY A 97 7.58 34.34 4.19
N GLU A 98 7.97 33.44 3.30
CA GLU A 98 7.10 32.77 2.36
C GLU A 98 6.53 31.48 2.96
N ARG A 99 5.23 31.22 2.69
CA ARG A 99 4.56 29.99 3.06
C ARG A 99 4.70 28.99 1.93
N SER A 100 5.39 27.89 2.17
CA SER A 100 5.36 26.74 1.27
C SER A 100 4.54 25.62 1.91
N ARG A 101 3.75 24.91 1.08
CA ARG A 101 2.96 23.77 1.52
C ARG A 101 3.54 22.50 0.94
N PHE A 102 3.75 21.50 1.78
CA PHE A 102 4.09 20.15 1.37
C PHE A 102 2.90 19.25 1.62
N SER A 103 2.54 18.45 0.65
CA SER A 103 1.56 17.38 0.88
C SER A 103 2.29 16.09 1.23
N ILE A 104 1.87 15.44 2.32
CA ILE A 104 2.30 14.10 2.69
C ILE A 104 1.24 13.12 2.23
N GLN A 105 1.64 12.19 1.39
CA GLN A 105 0.79 11.10 0.96
C GLN A 105 1.34 9.78 1.48
N PHE A 106 0.55 9.09 2.30
CA PHE A 106 0.86 7.74 2.76
C PHE A 106 0.35 6.71 1.75
N ASP A 107 1.03 5.58 1.63
CA ASP A 107 0.56 4.50 0.78
C ASP A 107 -0.71 3.87 1.37
N HIS A 108 -0.66 3.50 2.66
CA HIS A 108 -1.80 2.95 3.38
C HIS A 108 -1.85 3.53 4.79
N TYR A 109 -2.98 4.08 5.16
CA TYR A 109 -3.19 4.71 6.46
C TYR A 109 -4.55 4.32 7.02
N LEU A 110 -4.58 3.97 8.29
CA LEU A 110 -5.81 3.72 9.05
C LEU A 110 -5.67 4.33 10.43
N LYS A 111 -6.64 5.14 10.82
CA LYS A 111 -6.76 5.65 12.18
C LYS A 111 -8.02 5.09 12.82
N ILE A 112 -7.85 4.38 13.93
CA ILE A 112 -8.92 3.79 14.71
C ILE A 112 -9.01 4.56 16.02
N VAL A 113 -10.19 5.04 16.31
CA VAL A 113 -10.51 5.72 17.56
C VAL A 113 -11.59 4.91 18.26
N THR A 114 -11.23 4.31 19.37
CA THR A 114 -12.18 3.62 20.24
C THR A 114 -12.43 4.48 21.48
N SER A 115 -13.62 4.38 22.05
CA SER A 115 -14.01 5.19 23.23
C SER A 115 -13.24 4.84 24.52
N ARG A 116 -12.43 3.78 24.50
CA ARG A 116 -11.80 3.21 25.70
C ARG A 116 -10.28 3.12 25.66
N THR A 117 -9.66 3.34 24.50
CA THR A 117 -8.20 3.18 24.31
C THR A 117 -7.61 4.39 23.59
N GLN A 118 -6.30 4.50 23.65
CA GLN A 118 -5.56 5.46 22.83
C GLN A 118 -5.84 5.22 21.35
N PRO A 119 -5.89 6.27 20.51
CA PRO A 119 -6.05 6.09 19.08
C PRO A 119 -4.94 5.19 18.51
N LEU A 120 -5.32 4.15 17.76
CA LEU A 120 -4.38 3.30 17.02
C LEU A 120 -4.23 3.84 15.59
N ILE A 121 -3.01 4.08 15.18
CA ILE A 121 -2.68 4.50 13.81
C ILE A 121 -1.83 3.41 13.17
N LEU A 122 -2.33 2.83 12.10
CA LEU A 122 -1.58 1.91 11.25
C LEU A 122 -1.07 2.67 10.04
N LEU A 123 0.23 2.56 9.81
CA LEU A 123 0.92 3.16 8.70
C LEU A 123 1.72 2.09 7.97
N PHE A 124 1.35 1.79 6.75
CA PHE A 124 2.08 0.83 5.92
C PHE A 124 2.61 1.52 4.66
N ASP A 125 3.86 1.25 4.34
CA ASP A 125 4.50 1.66 3.09
C ASP A 125 4.77 0.40 2.27
N SER A 126 4.36 0.38 1.02
CA SER A 126 4.52 -0.79 0.16
C SER A 126 5.65 -0.59 -0.84
N LYS A 127 6.68 -1.44 -0.79
CA LYS A 127 7.80 -1.42 -1.72
C LYS A 127 7.82 -2.68 -2.56
N TYR A 128 7.94 -2.51 -3.84
CA TYR A 128 8.00 -3.63 -4.78
C TYR A 128 9.37 -4.31 -4.83
N PHE A 129 10.44 -3.57 -4.55
CA PHE A 129 11.80 -4.09 -4.63
C PHE A 129 12.30 -4.55 -3.27
N SER A 130 12.73 -5.81 -3.19
CA SER A 130 13.34 -6.38 -1.98
C SER A 130 14.76 -5.86 -1.71
N ASN A 131 15.44 -5.34 -2.72
CA ASN A 131 16.83 -4.88 -2.60
C ASN A 131 16.97 -3.60 -1.76
N ASP A 132 15.91 -2.81 -1.59
CA ASP A 132 15.91 -1.58 -0.79
C ASP A 132 15.70 -1.83 0.72
N VAL A 133 15.50 -3.08 1.12
CA VAL A 133 15.23 -3.44 2.53
C VAL A 133 16.41 -3.11 3.45
N ASN A 134 17.62 -3.12 2.91
CA ASN A 134 18.83 -2.78 3.66
C ASN A 134 19.08 -1.28 3.77
N ALA A 135 18.37 -0.46 3.01
CA ALA A 135 18.44 0.99 3.12
C ALA A 135 17.40 1.49 4.13
N PHE A 136 17.86 2.29 5.09
CA PHE A 136 16.95 2.92 6.04
C PHE A 136 15.94 3.79 5.30
N ASN A 137 14.66 3.48 5.43
CA ASN A 137 13.60 4.23 4.76
C ASN A 137 13.31 5.55 5.50
N TYR A 138 14.07 6.59 5.17
CA TYR A 138 13.92 7.92 5.77
C TYR A 138 12.50 8.49 5.66
N LYS A 139 11.80 8.21 4.55
CA LYS A 139 10.43 8.64 4.31
C LYS A 139 9.48 8.05 5.36
N GLN A 140 9.63 6.76 5.64
CA GLN A 140 8.80 6.06 6.62
C GLN A 140 9.10 6.51 8.06
N ALA A 141 10.37 6.74 8.39
CA ALA A 141 10.76 7.32 9.66
C ALA A 141 10.20 8.74 9.83
N PHE A 142 10.30 9.56 8.80
CA PHE A 142 9.72 10.89 8.78
C PHE A 142 8.20 10.88 9.03
N TYR A 143 7.48 9.99 8.37
CA TYR A 143 6.03 9.82 8.55
C TYR A 143 5.67 9.42 9.98
N TYR A 144 6.45 8.52 10.58
CA TYR A 144 6.27 8.12 11.97
C TYR A 144 6.41 9.32 12.91
N TYR A 145 7.51 10.06 12.82
CA TYR A 145 7.75 11.20 13.69
C TYR A 145 6.76 12.34 13.47
N TYR A 146 6.34 12.57 12.22
CA TYR A 146 5.31 13.55 11.91
C TYR A 146 3.98 13.19 12.59
N LEU A 147 3.54 11.93 12.45
CA LEU A 147 2.32 11.46 13.10
C LEU A 147 2.42 11.46 14.62
N ARG A 148 3.57 11.10 15.16
CA ARG A 148 3.85 11.15 16.61
C ARG A 148 3.76 12.57 17.16
N GLY A 149 4.24 13.55 16.42
CA GLY A 149 4.12 14.97 16.78
C GLY A 149 2.67 15.48 16.73
N LYS A 150 1.91 15.00 15.74
CA LYS A 150 0.50 15.39 15.53
C LYS A 150 -0.47 14.71 16.49
N TYR A 151 -0.21 13.45 16.85
CA TYR A 151 -1.07 12.61 17.69
C TYR A 151 -0.25 12.08 18.87
N LYS A 152 -0.04 12.93 19.89
CA LYS A 152 0.87 12.65 21.02
C LYS A 152 0.51 11.37 21.79
N ASP A 153 -0.79 11.11 21.93
CA ASP A 153 -1.31 9.98 22.73
C ASP A 153 -1.67 8.76 21.86
N ALA A 154 -1.37 8.80 20.56
CA ALA A 154 -1.70 7.68 19.68
C ALA A 154 -0.63 6.59 19.73
N ILE A 155 -1.07 5.35 19.64
CA ILE A 155 -0.21 4.20 19.36
C ILE A 155 -0.02 4.16 17.84
N ILE A 156 1.23 4.24 17.38
CA ILE A 156 1.55 4.22 15.95
C ILE A 156 2.27 2.91 15.64
N ARG A 157 1.68 2.12 14.76
CA ARG A 157 2.29 0.93 14.18
C ARG A 157 2.72 1.25 12.75
N ASN A 158 4.01 1.16 12.51
CA ASN A 158 4.62 1.51 11.25
C ASN A 158 5.34 0.29 10.66
N ALA A 159 4.96 -0.14 9.47
CA ALA A 159 5.51 -1.33 8.84
C ALA A 159 5.78 -1.13 7.34
N LEU A 160 6.79 -1.83 6.86
CA LEU A 160 7.14 -1.92 5.44
C LEU A 160 6.63 -3.25 4.89
N ILE A 161 5.92 -3.19 3.78
CA ILE A 161 5.41 -4.37 3.07
C ILE A 161 6.22 -4.58 1.80
N ILE A 162 6.87 -5.72 1.75
CA ILE A 162 7.74 -6.11 0.64
C ILE A 162 7.35 -7.49 0.12
N PRO A 163 7.52 -7.77 -1.18
CA PRO A 163 7.38 -9.12 -1.68
C PRO A 163 8.51 -10.00 -1.15
N THR A 164 8.18 -11.21 -0.71
CA THR A 164 9.15 -12.23 -0.36
C THR A 164 9.22 -13.27 -1.49
N SER A 165 10.42 -13.77 -1.77
CA SER A 165 10.56 -15.01 -2.53
C SER A 165 10.11 -16.15 -1.63
N GLY A 166 8.94 -16.75 -1.94
CA GLY A 166 8.51 -18.02 -1.33
C GLY A 166 9.41 -19.17 -1.71
#